data_92dd19a553f414cf4bbe493b77e3be59
#
_entry.id   92dd19a553f414cf4bbe493b77e3be59
#
_cell.length_a   1.000
_cell.length_b   1.000
_cell.length_c   1.000
_cell.angle_alpha   90.00
_cell.angle_beta   90.00
_cell.angle_gamma   90.00
#
_symmetry.space_group_name_H-M   'P 1'
#
loop_
_entity.id
_entity.type
_entity.pdbx_description
1 polymer ?
#
loop_
_entity_poly.entity_id
_entity_poly.type
_entity_poly.pdbx_seq_one_letter_code
_entity_poly.pdbx_strand_id
1 'polypeptide(L)'
;MYNDDRSYIYNKAFYEAFFNLEHNPKPTALNSARFDLIRSWAAERGIYDNGNSHTQYVKLMEEAGELAQALLKNDKPEIQDAIGDMVVVLTNLAYQENFQIEDCIDSAYAEIATRTGKMVNGTFVKTESL
;
A
#
# COMPACT_ATOMS: atom_id res chain seq x y z
N MET A 1 14.54 -9.96 14.80
CA MET A 1 13.63 -9.75 15.93
C MET A 1 12.87 -8.44 15.68
N TYR A 2 11.60 -8.56 15.42
CA TYR A 2 10.72 -7.42 15.29
C TYR A 2 10.68 -6.68 16.62
N ASN A 3 11.28 -5.51 16.70
CA ASN A 3 11.06 -4.64 17.82
C ASN A 3 9.77 -3.88 17.57
N ASP A 4 8.74 -4.31 18.24
CA ASP A 4 7.36 -4.12 17.86
C ASP A 4 6.72 -2.87 18.46
N ASP A 5 7.45 -1.75 18.44
CA ASP A 5 6.82 -0.46 18.72
C ASP A 5 5.80 -0.09 17.63
N ARG A 6 5.94 -0.68 16.43
CA ARG A 6 4.94 -0.55 15.37
C ARG A 6 3.70 -1.39 15.63
N SER A 7 3.82 -2.56 16.24
CA SER A 7 2.67 -3.39 16.58
C SER A 7 1.78 -2.74 17.63
N TYR A 8 2.33 -1.90 18.48
CA TYR A 8 1.57 -1.22 19.51
C TYR A 8 0.65 -0.12 18.96
N ILE A 9 1.09 0.59 17.92
CA ILE A 9 0.26 1.57 17.20
C ILE A 9 -0.79 0.86 16.35
N TYR A 10 -0.44 -0.27 15.76
CA TYR A 10 -1.37 -1.17 15.10
C TYR A 10 -2.38 -1.77 16.08
N ASN A 11 -2.05 -1.85 17.35
CA ASN A 11 -2.68 -2.81 18.22
C ASN A 11 -4.00 -2.35 18.79
N LYS A 12 -4.15 -1.15 19.28
CA LYS A 12 -5.38 -0.84 20.01
C LYS A 12 -6.50 -0.33 19.12
N ALA A 13 -6.26 0.74 18.38
CA ALA A 13 -7.27 1.31 17.52
C ALA A 13 -7.55 0.44 16.29
N PHE A 14 -6.52 -0.23 15.78
CA PHE A 14 -6.62 -1.05 14.58
C PHE A 14 -7.26 -2.42 14.87
N TYR A 15 -6.85 -3.09 15.94
CA TYR A 15 -7.47 -4.35 16.34
C TYR A 15 -8.88 -4.16 16.86
N GLU A 16 -9.17 -3.11 17.60
CA GLU A 16 -10.53 -2.79 18.02
C GLU A 16 -11.43 -2.52 16.82
N ALA A 17 -10.93 -1.80 15.81
CA ALA A 17 -11.65 -1.61 14.55
C ALA A 17 -11.82 -2.93 13.79
N PHE A 18 -10.82 -3.83 13.83
CA PHE A 18 -10.86 -5.13 13.17
C PHE A 18 -11.85 -6.09 13.84
N PHE A 19 -11.90 -6.13 15.16
CA PHE A 19 -12.85 -6.96 15.90
C PHE A 19 -14.29 -6.43 15.84
N ASN A 20 -14.47 -5.13 15.76
CA ASN A 20 -15.78 -4.54 15.55
C ASN A 20 -16.35 -4.78 14.12
N LEU A 21 -15.52 -5.20 13.19
CA LEU A 21 -15.93 -5.56 11.83
C LEU A 21 -16.77 -6.84 11.75
N GLU A 22 -16.61 -7.75 12.69
CA GLU A 22 -17.46 -8.95 12.78
C GLU A 22 -18.94 -8.58 13.00
N HIS A 23 -19.20 -7.40 13.53
CA HIS A 23 -20.54 -6.94 13.87
C HIS A 23 -21.11 -5.90 12.89
N ASN A 24 -20.25 -5.26 12.08
CA ASN A 24 -20.69 -4.28 11.08
C ASN A 24 -19.65 -4.09 9.98
N PRO A 25 -19.57 -5.01 9.02
CA PRO A 25 -18.55 -4.94 7.98
C PRO A 25 -18.77 -3.73 7.07
N LYS A 26 -18.00 -2.68 7.29
CA LYS A 26 -17.71 -1.69 6.27
C LYS A 26 -16.24 -1.87 5.85
N PRO A 27 -15.96 -2.77 4.88
CA PRO A 27 -14.59 -3.03 4.43
C PRO A 27 -13.83 -1.77 4.02
N THR A 28 -14.55 -0.80 3.47
CA THR A 28 -14.03 0.52 3.10
C THR A 28 -13.52 1.32 4.29
N ALA A 29 -14.20 1.30 5.42
CA ALA A 29 -13.79 2.07 6.61
C ALA A 29 -12.46 1.55 7.20
N LEU A 30 -12.23 0.25 7.18
CA LEU A 30 -10.99 -0.36 7.69
C LEU A 30 -9.80 -0.02 6.79
N ASN A 31 -9.97 -0.11 5.48
CA ASN A 31 -8.92 0.21 4.52
C ASN A 31 -8.55 1.70 4.60
N SER A 32 -9.54 2.59 4.75
CA SER A 32 -9.31 4.02 4.95
C SER A 32 -8.54 4.31 6.22
N ALA A 33 -8.80 3.61 7.32
CA ALA A 33 -8.10 3.82 8.58
C ALA A 33 -6.59 3.59 8.49
N ARG A 34 -6.15 2.57 7.76
CA ARG A 34 -4.71 2.30 7.51
C ARG A 34 -4.05 3.43 6.74
N PHE A 35 -4.68 3.88 5.68
CA PHE A 35 -4.15 4.96 4.85
C PHE A 35 -4.19 6.31 5.59
N ASP A 36 -5.20 6.54 6.42
CA ASP A 36 -5.25 7.73 7.29
C ASP A 36 -4.09 7.75 8.28
N LEU A 37 -3.72 6.62 8.87
CA LEU A 37 -2.55 6.51 9.73
C LEU A 37 -1.26 6.85 9.00
N ILE A 38 -1.09 6.37 7.78
CA ILE A 38 0.07 6.70 6.93
C ILE A 38 0.11 8.20 6.64
N ARG A 39 -1.01 8.79 6.25
CA ARG A 39 -1.11 10.23 5.95
C ARG A 39 -0.80 11.08 7.17
N SER A 40 -1.32 10.72 8.33
CA SER A 40 -1.03 11.44 9.59
C SER A 40 0.45 11.35 9.95
N TRP A 41 1.01 10.17 9.84
CA TRP A 41 2.44 9.93 10.07
C TRP A 41 3.30 10.80 9.14
N ALA A 42 2.98 10.82 7.86
CA ALA A 42 3.73 11.59 6.86
C ALA A 42 3.59 13.11 7.08
N ALA A 43 2.38 13.59 7.40
CA ALA A 43 2.13 14.99 7.71
C ALA A 43 2.92 15.47 8.93
N GLU A 44 2.91 14.69 10.01
CA GLU A 44 3.64 15.00 11.24
C GLU A 44 5.15 15.11 11.02
N ARG A 45 5.70 14.35 10.07
CA ARG A 45 7.13 14.35 9.73
C ARG A 45 7.51 15.37 8.67
N GLY A 46 6.57 16.17 8.21
CA GLY A 46 6.81 17.20 7.23
C GLY A 46 7.04 16.70 5.80
N ILE A 47 6.67 15.46 5.51
CA ILE A 47 6.85 14.87 4.18
C ILE A 47 6.04 15.62 3.14
N TYR A 48 4.82 16.03 3.48
CA TYR A 48 3.97 16.76 2.55
C TYR A 48 4.37 18.21 2.38
N ASP A 49 4.88 18.86 3.43
CA ASP A 49 5.29 20.26 3.38
C ASP A 49 6.65 20.46 2.69
N ASN A 50 7.54 19.48 2.79
CA ASN A 50 8.94 19.58 2.35
C ASN A 50 9.30 18.64 1.20
N GLY A 51 8.47 17.66 0.89
CA GLY A 51 8.66 16.73 -0.21
C GLY A 51 7.76 17.07 -1.41
N ASN A 52 7.85 16.23 -2.43
CA ASN A 52 7.01 16.30 -3.63
C ASN A 52 6.84 14.90 -4.24
N SER A 53 5.98 14.79 -5.25
CA SER A 53 5.72 13.51 -5.90
C SER A 53 6.94 12.92 -6.60
N HIS A 54 7.85 13.75 -7.12
CA HIS A 54 9.09 13.28 -7.77
C HIS A 54 10.01 12.61 -6.75
N THR A 55 10.20 13.21 -5.58
CA THR A 55 11.01 12.61 -4.51
C THR A 55 10.38 11.34 -3.97
N GLN A 56 9.05 11.27 -3.90
CA GLN A 56 8.34 10.05 -3.55
C GLN A 56 8.50 8.96 -4.63
N TYR A 57 8.51 9.31 -5.90
CA TYR A 57 8.77 8.35 -6.97
C TYR A 57 10.18 7.75 -6.89
N VAL A 58 11.20 8.58 -6.62
CA VAL A 58 12.57 8.08 -6.38
C VAL A 58 12.59 7.12 -5.20
N LYS A 59 11.90 7.46 -4.11
CA LYS A 59 11.77 6.59 -2.95
C LYS A 59 11.09 5.27 -3.30
N LEU A 60 10.06 5.30 -4.14
CA LEU A 60 9.39 4.10 -4.63
C LEU A 60 10.34 3.16 -5.36
N MET A 61 11.23 3.70 -6.20
CA MET A 61 12.23 2.91 -6.92
C MET A 61 13.26 2.30 -5.97
N GLU A 62 13.64 3.02 -4.93
CA GLU A 62 14.50 2.52 -3.87
C GLU A 62 13.86 1.31 -3.16
N GLU A 63 12.62 1.46 -2.72
CA GLU A 63 11.86 0.36 -2.08
C GLU A 63 11.63 -0.83 -3.02
N ALA A 64 11.38 -0.56 -4.31
CA ALA A 64 11.27 -1.62 -5.31
C ALA A 64 12.57 -2.40 -5.46
N GLY A 65 13.72 -1.74 -5.39
CA GLY A 65 15.03 -2.39 -5.38
C GLY A 65 15.25 -3.27 -4.15
N GLU A 66 14.84 -2.80 -2.99
CA GLU A 66 14.90 -3.58 -1.74
C GLU A 66 13.99 -4.83 -1.83
N LEU A 67 12.80 -4.69 -2.41
CA LEU A 67 11.91 -5.83 -2.65
C LEU A 67 12.57 -6.85 -3.59
N ALA A 68 13.22 -6.40 -4.66
CA ALA A 68 13.93 -7.28 -5.57
C ALA A 68 15.03 -8.08 -4.85
N GLN A 69 15.82 -7.43 -4.00
CA GLN A 69 16.85 -8.09 -3.21
C GLN A 69 16.26 -9.10 -2.23
N ALA A 70 15.18 -8.73 -1.54
CA ALA A 70 14.50 -9.60 -0.59
C ALA A 70 13.94 -10.87 -1.28
N LEU A 71 13.39 -10.73 -2.47
CA LEU A 71 12.91 -11.84 -3.29
C LEU A 71 14.05 -12.77 -3.72
N LEU A 72 15.19 -12.22 -4.15
CA LEU A 72 16.37 -13.00 -4.54
C LEU A 72 16.93 -13.80 -3.38
N LYS A 73 16.88 -13.25 -2.17
CA LYS A 73 17.33 -13.91 -0.93
C LYS A 73 16.28 -14.83 -0.31
N ASN A 74 15.05 -14.81 -0.84
CA ASN A 74 13.89 -15.50 -0.24
C ASN A 74 13.70 -15.14 1.25
N ASP A 75 13.94 -13.88 1.58
CA ASP A 75 13.79 -13.33 2.93
C ASP A 75 12.34 -12.87 3.15
N LYS A 76 11.53 -13.73 3.76
CA LYS A 76 10.09 -13.48 3.93
C LYS A 76 9.77 -12.23 4.75
N PRO A 77 10.42 -11.97 5.90
CA PRO A 77 10.19 -10.73 6.64
C PRO A 77 10.51 -9.47 5.82
N GLU A 78 11.63 -9.47 5.10
CA GLU A 78 12.02 -8.35 4.25
C GLU A 78 11.10 -8.16 3.06
N ILE A 79 10.60 -9.24 2.47
CA ILE A 79 9.59 -9.17 1.39
C ILE A 79 8.32 -8.47 1.89
N GLN A 80 7.84 -8.86 3.06
CA GLN A 80 6.65 -8.26 3.67
C GLN A 80 6.85 -6.77 3.96
N ASP A 81 7.99 -6.43 4.53
CA ASP A 81 8.35 -5.04 4.87
C ASP A 81 8.44 -4.18 3.60
N ALA A 82 9.17 -4.63 2.60
CA ALA A 82 9.35 -3.92 1.33
C ALA A 82 8.02 -3.68 0.58
N ILE A 83 7.12 -4.65 0.57
CA ILE A 83 5.78 -4.48 -0.01
C ILE A 83 5.03 -3.37 0.74
N GLY A 84 5.05 -3.40 2.06
CA GLY A 84 4.41 -2.36 2.89
C GLY A 84 5.00 -0.98 2.65
N ASP A 85 6.32 -0.88 2.58
CA ASP A 85 7.02 0.38 2.32
C ASP A 85 6.66 0.98 0.96
N MET A 86 6.50 0.15 -0.07
CA MET A 86 6.02 0.61 -1.37
C MET A 86 4.59 1.18 -1.29
N VAL A 87 3.71 0.55 -0.54
CA VAL A 87 2.34 1.06 -0.33
C VAL A 87 2.34 2.38 0.42
N VAL A 88 3.19 2.53 1.44
CA VAL A 88 3.37 3.79 2.17
C VAL A 88 3.80 4.91 1.22
N VAL A 89 4.80 4.66 0.40
CA VAL A 89 5.30 5.66 -0.57
C VAL A 89 4.24 6.01 -1.60
N LEU A 90 3.51 5.03 -2.13
CA LEU A 90 2.42 5.28 -3.08
C LEU A 90 1.28 6.09 -2.46
N THR A 91 0.96 5.85 -1.19
CA THR A 91 -0.04 6.63 -0.45
C THR A 91 0.36 8.10 -0.37
N ASN A 92 1.63 8.36 -0.05
CA ASN A 92 2.17 9.71 0.04
C ASN A 92 2.26 10.40 -1.33
N LEU A 93 2.66 9.68 -2.36
CA LEU A 93 2.71 10.19 -3.73
C LEU A 93 1.30 10.59 -4.20
N ALA A 94 0.32 9.75 -3.97
CA ALA A 94 -1.08 10.05 -4.32
C ALA A 94 -1.55 11.33 -3.64
N TYR A 95 -1.28 11.46 -2.32
CA TYR A 95 -1.65 12.66 -1.58
C TYR A 95 -0.99 13.92 -2.14
N GLN A 96 0.27 13.85 -2.53
CA GLN A 96 1.00 14.99 -3.10
C GLN A 96 0.51 15.39 -4.50
N GLU A 97 -0.11 14.47 -5.22
CA GLU A 97 -0.78 14.73 -6.49
C GLU A 97 -2.27 15.08 -6.32
N ASN A 98 -2.72 15.34 -5.09
CA ASN A 98 -4.09 15.68 -4.73
C ASN A 98 -5.08 14.53 -4.96
N PHE A 99 -4.62 13.30 -4.87
CA PHE A 99 -5.45 12.09 -4.86
C PHE A 99 -5.46 11.46 -3.48
N GLN A 100 -6.51 10.71 -3.20
CA GLN A 100 -6.47 9.70 -2.15
C GLN A 100 -6.13 8.36 -2.78
N ILE A 101 -5.24 7.61 -2.13
CA ILE A 101 -4.82 6.29 -2.63
C ILE A 101 -6.03 5.34 -2.78
N GLU A 102 -7.03 5.46 -1.93
CA GLU A 102 -8.27 4.69 -2.00
C GLU A 102 -8.98 4.88 -3.34
N ASP A 103 -9.07 6.12 -3.83
CA ASP A 103 -9.69 6.43 -5.13
C ASP A 103 -8.86 5.87 -6.29
N CYS A 104 -7.55 5.88 -6.17
CA CYS A 104 -6.65 5.25 -7.16
C CYS A 104 -6.90 3.74 -7.23
N ILE A 105 -7.04 3.08 -6.08
CA ILE A 105 -7.33 1.64 -6.00
C ILE A 105 -8.70 1.34 -6.60
N ASP A 106 -9.71 2.12 -6.24
CA ASP A 106 -11.08 1.93 -6.75
C ASP A 106 -11.16 2.09 -8.27
N SER A 107 -10.48 3.10 -8.80
CA SER A 107 -10.39 3.33 -10.25
C SER A 107 -9.71 2.17 -10.97
N ALA A 108 -8.59 1.70 -10.45
CA ALA A 108 -7.87 0.56 -11.01
C ALA A 108 -8.71 -0.72 -10.94
N TYR A 109 -9.37 -0.97 -9.82
CA TYR A 109 -10.22 -2.14 -9.64
C TYR A 109 -11.43 -2.12 -10.58
N ALA A 110 -12.09 -0.98 -10.73
CA ALA A 110 -13.21 -0.85 -11.67
C ALA A 110 -12.82 -1.23 -13.11
N GLU A 111 -11.60 -0.89 -13.50
CA GLU A 111 -11.05 -1.27 -14.83
C GLU A 111 -10.76 -2.76 -14.94
N ILE A 112 -10.12 -3.36 -13.93
CA ILE A 112 -9.71 -4.78 -14.00
C ILE A 112 -10.85 -5.76 -13.69
N ALA A 113 -11.88 -5.35 -12.97
CA ALA A 113 -12.95 -6.23 -12.49
C ALA A 113 -13.71 -6.94 -13.63
N THR A 114 -13.82 -6.29 -14.78
CA THR A 114 -14.51 -6.84 -15.97
C THR A 114 -13.56 -7.38 -17.02
N ARG A 115 -12.24 -7.32 -16.75
CA ARG A 115 -11.23 -7.74 -17.72
C ARG A 115 -11.21 -9.26 -17.86
N THR A 116 -11.19 -9.72 -19.10
CA THR A 116 -11.03 -11.14 -19.44
C THR A 116 -9.65 -11.40 -20.04
N GLY A 117 -9.16 -12.61 -19.88
CA GLY A 117 -7.88 -13.02 -20.39
C GLY A 117 -7.47 -14.38 -19.88
N LYS A 118 -6.22 -14.73 -20.01
CA LYS A 118 -5.65 -15.97 -19.48
C LYS A 118 -4.20 -15.80 -19.04
N MET A 119 -3.72 -16.72 -18.23
CA MET A 119 -2.31 -16.79 -17.85
C MET A 119 -1.46 -17.33 -18.99
N VAL A 120 -0.39 -16.61 -19.32
CA VAL A 120 0.61 -17.01 -20.30
C VAL A 120 1.99 -16.76 -19.68
N ASN A 121 2.76 -17.80 -19.49
CA ASN A 121 4.11 -17.73 -18.92
C ASN A 121 4.17 -16.92 -17.59
N GLY A 122 3.21 -17.14 -16.70
CA GLY A 122 3.16 -16.50 -15.40
C GLY A 122 2.59 -15.07 -15.39
N THR A 123 2.13 -14.58 -16.52
CA THR A 123 1.55 -13.24 -16.67
C THR A 123 0.12 -13.33 -17.22
N PHE A 124 -0.78 -12.53 -16.64
CA PHE A 124 -2.13 -12.39 -17.17
C PHE A 124 -2.12 -11.57 -18.45
N VAL A 125 -2.61 -12.16 -19.54
CA VAL A 125 -2.70 -11.51 -20.86
C VAL A 125 -4.18 -11.28 -21.17
N LYS A 126 -4.51 -10.04 -21.48
CA LYS A 126 -5.89 -9.65 -21.84
C LYS A 126 -6.34 -10.34 -23.11
N THR A 127 -7.64 -10.63 -23.22
CA THR A 127 -8.23 -11.27 -24.42
C THR A 127 -7.88 -10.50 -25.70
N GLU A 128 -7.90 -9.17 -25.69
CA GLU A 128 -7.59 -8.33 -26.84
C GLU A 128 -6.12 -8.43 -27.30
N SER A 129 -5.23 -8.92 -26.43
CA SER A 129 -3.80 -9.08 -26.70
C SER A 129 -3.39 -10.51 -27.00
N LEU A 130 -4.36 -11.43 -27.01
CA LEU A 130 -4.18 -12.82 -27.40
C LEU A 130 -4.38 -12.96 -28.91
#